data_c15cd0579644d83c9714a19563ee5e9a
#
_entry.id   c15cd0579644d83c9714a19563ee5e9a
#
_cell.length_a   1.000
_cell.length_b   1.000
_cell.length_c   1.000
_cell.angle_alpha   90.00
_cell.angle_beta   90.00
_cell.angle_gamma   90.00
#
_symmetry.space_group_name_H-M   'P 1'
#
loop_
_entity.id
_entity.type
_entity.pdbx_description
1 polymer ?
#
loop_
_entity_poly.entity_id
_entity_poly.type
_entity_poly.pdbx_seq_one_letter_code
_entity_poly.pdbx_strand_id
1 'polypeptide(L)'
;MTTMPAHLPDRLTITLWDFSWYVRTGPGEPFADLDAAFAQAVARGYNTVRICAMPFLLFGSGLDTSALRLERLGGEYAQRMRWYDVKEPTTIDAREHLLELFRAARRHDCYVIVSSWEYQQSSAFGADRAWWDALRAVPPAERPERLAAAHADLVDLLVAEGLDDRIAFTEIHNEVQVGHLAEGMERNQAVLELGPLLEKAVDAFKARHPDRPCSVNYGGVPHASMRGIPQNVDALVVHPYIYGVLGALIDEFGLRRPVEDFPQEAAAALLRPGAPPAAEWTLPPEHRWRLEATIVNPAEVYVHDWCDPDAFDRWLYDHYGEHRVAMDEKLRLWLDVAADWAAAHGVPLVLGEGWVGYTPLHGTFEEGPVGAQICRDAVRYARERGAWGTVVCSNAAPQHPMWADVALQRECNSFFTTGSWR
;
A
#
# COMPACT_ATOMS: atom_id res chain seq x y z
N MET A 1 15.27 16.45 17.19
CA MET A 1 14.92 15.02 17.10
C MET A 1 13.49 14.90 17.59
N THR A 2 12.58 14.51 16.72
CA THR A 2 11.21 14.17 17.16
C THR A 2 11.31 12.88 17.97
N THR A 3 10.94 12.96 19.24
CA THR A 3 10.94 11.77 20.10
C THR A 3 9.63 11.04 19.84
N MET A 4 9.71 9.80 19.34
CA MET A 4 8.52 8.97 19.18
C MET A 4 7.81 8.82 20.53
N PRO A 5 6.46 8.82 20.56
CA PRO A 5 5.71 8.64 21.80
C PRO A 5 6.15 7.38 22.54
N ALA A 6 6.39 7.50 23.85
CA ALA A 6 6.97 6.43 24.68
C ALA A 6 6.08 5.17 24.81
N HIS A 7 4.81 5.26 24.44
CA HIS A 7 3.88 4.11 24.45
C HIS A 7 3.99 3.23 23.22
N LEU A 8 4.68 3.69 22.15
CA LEU A 8 4.85 2.93 20.94
C LEU A 8 5.94 1.85 21.11
N PRO A 9 5.82 0.72 20.41
CA PRO A 9 6.84 -0.34 20.45
C PRO A 9 8.20 0.13 19.94
N ASP A 10 9.26 -0.46 20.49
CA ASP A 10 10.63 -0.27 19.99
C ASP A 10 10.80 -0.65 18.52
N ARG A 11 9.94 -1.54 18.04
CA ARG A 11 9.89 -2.02 16.65
C ARG A 11 8.46 -2.27 16.20
N LEU A 12 8.09 -1.75 15.01
CA LEU A 12 6.80 -1.97 14.40
C LEU A 12 6.87 -3.15 13.42
N THR A 13 6.19 -4.24 13.74
CA THR A 13 5.96 -5.37 12.82
C THR A 13 4.64 -5.12 12.10
N ILE A 14 4.72 -4.76 10.81
CA ILE A 14 3.61 -4.16 10.07
C ILE A 14 2.96 -5.17 9.14
N THR A 15 1.62 -5.26 9.16
CA THR A 15 0.82 -5.89 8.10
C THR A 15 0.04 -4.84 7.32
N LEU A 16 0.06 -4.93 5.99
CA LEU A 16 -0.58 -3.96 5.10
C LEU A 16 -2.03 -4.36 4.82
N TRP A 17 -2.96 -3.65 5.45
CA TRP A 17 -4.39 -3.85 5.20
C TRP A 17 -4.95 -2.93 4.13
N ASP A 18 -4.17 -1.89 3.73
CA ASP A 18 -4.50 -0.89 2.71
C ASP A 18 -5.95 -0.37 2.83
N PHE A 19 -6.71 -0.37 1.73
CA PHE A 19 -8.15 -0.09 1.67
C PHE A 19 -8.99 -1.38 1.76
N SER A 20 -8.37 -2.56 1.75
CA SER A 20 -9.09 -3.86 1.75
C SER A 20 -9.91 -4.05 3.03
N TRP A 21 -9.47 -3.50 4.16
CA TRP A 21 -10.15 -3.63 5.45
C TRP A 21 -11.59 -3.08 5.46
N TYR A 22 -11.94 -2.16 4.54
CA TYR A 22 -13.32 -1.68 4.39
C TYR A 22 -13.98 -2.08 3.07
N VAL A 23 -13.21 -2.41 2.06
CA VAL A 23 -13.73 -2.86 0.76
C VAL A 23 -14.10 -4.35 0.79
N ARG A 24 -13.38 -5.15 1.58
CA ARG A 24 -13.53 -6.61 1.66
C ARG A 24 -14.10 -7.04 3.01
N THR A 25 -15.26 -6.47 3.37
CA THR A 25 -15.96 -6.70 4.64
C THR A 25 -17.27 -7.49 4.48
N GLY A 26 -17.63 -7.88 3.25
CA GLY A 26 -18.82 -8.69 2.99
C GLY A 26 -18.73 -10.09 3.60
N PRO A 27 -19.82 -10.86 3.59
CA PRO A 27 -19.83 -12.22 4.12
C PRO A 27 -18.79 -13.11 3.45
N GLY A 28 -17.90 -13.72 4.25
CA GLY A 28 -16.81 -14.57 3.75
C GLY A 28 -15.58 -13.82 3.26
N GLU A 29 -15.60 -12.49 3.26
CA GLU A 29 -14.41 -11.68 2.94
C GLU A 29 -13.44 -11.63 4.14
N PRO A 30 -12.15 -11.34 3.89
CA PRO A 30 -11.10 -11.39 4.92
C PRO A 30 -11.33 -10.49 6.13
N PHE A 31 -12.08 -9.40 5.96
CA PHE A 31 -12.35 -8.41 7.00
C PHE A 31 -13.82 -8.36 7.42
N ALA A 32 -14.58 -9.43 7.18
CA ALA A 32 -15.95 -9.54 7.65
C ALA A 32 -16.04 -9.49 9.20
N ASP A 33 -14.96 -9.82 9.88
CA ASP A 33 -14.78 -9.73 11.33
C ASP A 33 -13.39 -9.12 11.63
N LEU A 34 -13.38 -7.85 12.00
CA LEU A 34 -12.16 -7.11 12.31
C LEU A 34 -11.45 -7.65 13.56
N ASP A 35 -12.20 -8.12 14.56
CA ASP A 35 -11.64 -8.70 15.78
C ASP A 35 -10.86 -9.98 15.47
N ALA A 36 -11.45 -10.86 14.65
CA ALA A 36 -10.77 -12.06 14.16
C ALA A 36 -9.54 -11.73 13.30
N ALA A 37 -9.58 -10.68 12.46
CA ALA A 37 -8.45 -10.24 11.65
C ALA A 37 -7.29 -9.77 12.54
N PHE A 38 -7.55 -8.96 13.58
CA PHE A 38 -6.53 -8.54 14.55
C PHE A 38 -5.98 -9.74 15.35
N ALA A 39 -6.84 -10.65 15.83
CA ALA A 39 -6.39 -11.86 16.53
C ALA A 39 -5.42 -12.68 15.67
N GLN A 40 -5.71 -12.83 14.38
CA GLN A 40 -4.84 -13.51 13.43
C GLN A 40 -3.52 -12.75 13.20
N ALA A 41 -3.55 -11.42 13.12
CA ALA A 41 -2.35 -10.60 12.98
C ALA A 41 -1.40 -10.77 14.18
N VAL A 42 -1.92 -10.63 15.39
CA VAL A 42 -1.15 -10.83 16.63
C VAL A 42 -0.59 -12.26 16.71
N ALA A 43 -1.38 -13.27 16.34
CA ALA A 43 -0.93 -14.66 16.30
C ALA A 43 0.24 -14.89 15.32
N ARG A 44 0.45 -14.00 14.34
CA ARG A 44 1.58 -13.99 13.39
C ARG A 44 2.73 -13.09 13.83
N GLY A 45 2.62 -12.45 15.00
CA GLY A 45 3.64 -11.59 15.57
C GLY A 45 3.60 -10.14 15.06
N TYR A 46 2.52 -9.71 14.40
CA TYR A 46 2.30 -8.31 14.09
C TYR A 46 1.83 -7.53 15.32
N ASN A 47 2.30 -6.31 15.46
CA ASN A 47 1.84 -5.36 16.47
C ASN A 47 1.28 -4.07 15.84
N THR A 48 1.30 -3.97 14.50
CA THR A 48 0.90 -2.76 13.79
C THR A 48 0.20 -3.14 12.47
N VAL A 49 -0.91 -2.48 12.18
CA VAL A 49 -1.60 -2.53 10.89
C VAL A 49 -1.45 -1.19 10.18
N ARG A 50 -1.30 -1.21 8.84
CA ARG A 50 -1.25 0.00 8.03
C ARG A 50 -2.48 0.05 7.13
N ILE A 51 -3.25 1.16 7.21
CA ILE A 51 -4.56 1.28 6.58
C ILE A 51 -4.71 2.56 5.75
N CYS A 52 -5.56 2.50 4.71
CA CYS A 52 -6.24 3.67 4.16
C CYS A 52 -7.42 4.03 5.08
N ALA A 53 -7.34 5.16 5.76
CA ALA A 53 -8.38 5.55 6.73
C ALA A 53 -9.48 6.42 6.12
N MET A 54 -9.47 6.63 4.81
CA MET A 54 -10.45 7.45 4.06
C MET A 54 -10.62 8.88 4.63
N PRO A 55 -9.55 9.59 5.01
CA PRO A 55 -9.68 10.86 5.74
C PRO A 55 -10.44 11.91 4.94
N PHE A 56 -10.16 12.06 3.63
CA PHE A 56 -10.84 13.04 2.80
C PHE A 56 -12.32 12.68 2.60
N LEU A 57 -12.64 11.40 2.37
CA LEU A 57 -14.04 10.97 2.26
C LEU A 57 -14.81 11.32 3.54
N LEU A 58 -14.26 11.01 4.70
CA LEU A 58 -14.93 11.21 5.99
C LEU A 58 -15.07 12.69 6.40
N PHE A 59 -14.09 13.53 6.08
CA PHE A 59 -14.00 14.87 6.65
C PHE A 59 -13.82 15.99 5.61
N GLY A 60 -13.37 15.68 4.39
CA GLY A 60 -13.09 16.68 3.35
C GLY A 60 -14.08 16.71 2.20
N SER A 61 -14.81 15.62 1.97
CA SER A 61 -15.67 15.47 0.78
C SER A 61 -17.05 16.14 0.91
N GLY A 62 -17.57 16.28 2.13
CA GLY A 62 -18.94 16.70 2.39
C GLY A 62 -20.01 15.65 2.06
N LEU A 63 -19.62 14.43 1.73
CA LEU A 63 -20.54 13.33 1.43
C LEU A 63 -21.09 12.68 2.69
N ASP A 64 -22.32 12.16 2.62
CA ASP A 64 -22.86 11.29 3.66
C ASP A 64 -22.21 9.90 3.58
N THR A 65 -21.51 9.52 4.64
CA THR A 65 -20.78 8.25 4.73
C THR A 65 -21.42 7.24 5.69
N SER A 66 -22.61 7.55 6.21
CA SER A 66 -23.35 6.68 7.15
C SER A 66 -23.86 5.38 6.51
N ALA A 67 -23.95 5.35 5.17
CA ALA A 67 -24.32 4.18 4.40
C ALA A 67 -23.47 4.09 3.12
N LEU A 68 -22.13 4.15 3.29
CA LEU A 68 -21.19 4.06 2.17
C LEU A 68 -21.29 2.69 1.51
N ARG A 69 -21.74 2.67 0.25
CA ARG A 69 -21.77 1.46 -0.56
C ARG A 69 -20.49 1.33 -1.37
N LEU A 70 -19.85 0.17 -1.27
CA LEU A 70 -18.61 -0.19 -1.95
C LEU A 70 -18.85 -1.40 -2.85
N GLU A 71 -18.20 -1.42 -4.00
CA GLU A 71 -18.44 -2.41 -5.05
C GLU A 71 -17.13 -2.84 -5.73
N ARG A 72 -17.21 -3.88 -6.57
CA ARG A 72 -16.16 -4.27 -7.51
C ARG A 72 -15.91 -3.15 -8.53
N LEU A 73 -14.79 -3.19 -9.22
CA LEU A 73 -14.55 -2.28 -10.36
C LEU A 73 -15.60 -2.45 -11.47
N GLY A 74 -16.04 -3.67 -11.74
CA GLY A 74 -17.11 -3.99 -12.67
C GLY A 74 -17.06 -5.42 -13.19
N GLY A 75 -18.09 -6.21 -12.94
CA GLY A 75 -18.20 -7.60 -13.38
C GLY A 75 -16.99 -8.44 -13.02
N GLU A 76 -16.38 -9.09 -14.01
CA GLU A 76 -15.17 -9.92 -13.86
C GLU A 76 -13.86 -9.13 -14.05
N TYR A 77 -13.93 -7.82 -14.34
CA TYR A 77 -12.75 -6.99 -14.55
C TYR A 77 -11.96 -6.81 -13.25
N ALA A 78 -10.67 -7.05 -13.29
CA ALA A 78 -9.71 -7.01 -12.18
C ALA A 78 -9.96 -8.04 -11.05
N GLN A 79 -10.76 -9.08 -11.28
CA GLN A 79 -11.08 -10.10 -10.27
C GLN A 79 -9.94 -11.12 -10.01
N ARG A 80 -8.78 -10.94 -10.68
CA ARG A 80 -7.57 -11.73 -10.45
C ARG A 80 -6.36 -10.87 -10.07
N MET A 81 -6.61 -9.60 -9.81
CA MET A 81 -5.60 -8.69 -9.26
C MET A 81 -5.67 -8.68 -7.74
N ARG A 82 -4.51 -8.74 -7.08
CA ARG A 82 -4.39 -8.88 -5.62
C ARG A 82 -5.16 -7.84 -4.82
N TRP A 83 -5.17 -6.58 -5.24
CA TRP A 83 -5.82 -5.48 -4.54
C TRP A 83 -7.24 -5.17 -5.02
N TYR A 84 -7.64 -5.72 -6.17
CA TYR A 84 -8.94 -5.42 -6.78
C TYR A 84 -9.91 -6.61 -6.73
N ASP A 85 -9.50 -7.71 -6.12
CA ASP A 85 -10.24 -8.98 -6.01
C ASP A 85 -11.35 -8.89 -4.95
N VAL A 86 -12.25 -7.91 -5.10
CA VAL A 86 -13.45 -7.76 -4.26
C VAL A 86 -14.51 -8.75 -4.73
N LYS A 87 -14.99 -9.64 -3.86
CA LYS A 87 -15.99 -10.66 -4.23
C LYS A 87 -17.41 -10.17 -4.04
N GLU A 88 -17.69 -9.50 -2.93
CA GLU A 88 -19.04 -9.09 -2.56
C GLU A 88 -19.13 -7.57 -2.33
N PRO A 89 -20.16 -6.91 -2.89
CA PRO A 89 -20.48 -5.54 -2.52
C PRO A 89 -20.80 -5.45 -1.02
N THR A 90 -20.40 -4.33 -0.41
CA THR A 90 -20.68 -4.08 1.00
C THR A 90 -21.25 -2.67 1.22
N THR A 91 -21.94 -2.48 2.33
CA THR A 91 -22.40 -1.17 2.79
C THR A 91 -22.00 -1.00 4.24
N ILE A 92 -21.31 0.10 4.55
CA ILE A 92 -20.81 0.38 5.90
C ILE A 92 -21.19 1.80 6.32
N ASP A 93 -21.37 2.03 7.61
CA ASP A 93 -21.14 3.36 8.18
C ASP A 93 -19.62 3.54 8.29
N ALA A 94 -19.05 4.36 7.42
CA ALA A 94 -17.59 4.43 7.28
C ALA A 94 -16.90 4.97 8.54
N ARG A 95 -17.56 5.90 9.25
CA ARG A 95 -17.03 6.45 10.52
C ARG A 95 -17.06 5.40 11.62
N GLU A 96 -18.20 4.74 11.82
CA GLU A 96 -18.35 3.71 12.86
C GLU A 96 -17.46 2.50 12.56
N HIS A 97 -17.31 2.13 11.29
CA HIS A 97 -16.42 1.04 10.89
C HIS A 97 -14.95 1.37 11.20
N LEU A 98 -14.51 2.63 11.00
CA LEU A 98 -13.18 3.08 11.41
C LEU A 98 -13.00 3.03 12.93
N LEU A 99 -14.00 3.49 13.70
CA LEU A 99 -13.95 3.43 15.16
C LEU A 99 -13.89 1.99 15.66
N GLU A 100 -14.63 1.06 15.03
CA GLU A 100 -14.57 -0.37 15.40
C GLU A 100 -13.19 -0.97 15.09
N LEU A 101 -12.54 -0.58 13.99
CA LEU A 101 -11.15 -0.99 13.72
C LEU A 101 -10.23 -0.55 14.87
N PHE A 102 -10.33 0.68 15.34
CA PHE A 102 -9.49 1.18 16.44
C PHE A 102 -9.84 0.54 17.79
N ARG A 103 -11.12 0.24 18.05
CA ARG A 103 -11.52 -0.53 19.23
C ARG A 103 -10.97 -1.95 19.20
N ALA A 104 -11.01 -2.62 18.04
CA ALA A 104 -10.39 -3.93 17.84
C ALA A 104 -8.86 -3.87 18.00
N ALA A 105 -8.20 -2.88 17.42
CA ALA A 105 -6.76 -2.64 17.61
C ALA A 105 -6.40 -2.54 19.10
N ARG A 106 -7.20 -1.82 19.89
CA ARG A 106 -7.01 -1.69 21.34
C ARG A 106 -7.20 -3.03 22.08
N ARG A 107 -8.26 -3.80 21.74
CA ARG A 107 -8.50 -5.11 22.37
C ARG A 107 -7.34 -6.08 22.15
N HIS A 108 -6.66 -5.97 21.03
CA HIS A 108 -5.54 -6.83 20.63
C HIS A 108 -4.15 -6.21 20.85
N ASP A 109 -4.07 -5.07 21.53
CA ASP A 109 -2.84 -4.30 21.77
C ASP A 109 -2.03 -4.04 20.49
N CYS A 110 -2.72 -3.70 19.41
CA CYS A 110 -2.14 -3.32 18.14
C CYS A 110 -2.17 -1.80 17.93
N TYR A 111 -1.26 -1.32 17.10
CA TYR A 111 -1.19 0.06 16.65
C TYR A 111 -1.63 0.20 15.19
N VAL A 112 -1.95 1.41 14.79
CA VAL A 112 -2.46 1.70 13.45
C VAL A 112 -1.62 2.82 12.82
N ILE A 113 -1.06 2.56 11.64
CA ILE A 113 -0.53 3.59 10.75
C ILE A 113 -1.69 4.07 9.90
N VAL A 114 -2.03 5.36 10.07
CA VAL A 114 -3.16 6.00 9.41
C VAL A 114 -2.70 6.67 8.13
N SER A 115 -3.09 6.14 6.96
CA SER A 115 -2.70 6.66 5.65
C SER A 115 -3.92 6.92 4.76
N SER A 116 -3.69 7.37 3.51
CA SER A 116 -4.71 7.56 2.49
C SER A 116 -4.24 7.01 1.14
N TRP A 117 -5.12 6.33 0.41
CA TRP A 117 -4.95 5.95 -1.00
C TRP A 117 -5.96 6.64 -1.91
N GLU A 118 -6.59 7.73 -1.42
CA GLU A 118 -7.74 8.33 -2.08
C GLU A 118 -7.41 8.95 -3.43
N TYR A 119 -6.24 9.58 -3.56
CA TYR A 119 -5.70 10.07 -4.83
C TYR A 119 -4.95 9.01 -5.63
N GLN A 120 -5.04 7.74 -5.25
CA GLN A 120 -4.35 6.66 -5.95
C GLN A 120 -5.32 5.63 -6.52
N GLN A 121 -6.24 5.09 -5.71
CA GLN A 121 -7.10 4.01 -6.20
C GLN A 121 -8.35 3.71 -5.35
N SER A 122 -8.40 4.10 -4.08
CA SER A 122 -9.48 3.63 -3.20
C SER A 122 -10.86 4.18 -3.55
N SER A 123 -10.95 5.38 -4.15
CA SER A 123 -12.22 5.98 -4.57
C SER A 123 -12.91 5.23 -5.71
N ALA A 124 -12.16 4.39 -6.46
CA ALA A 124 -12.73 3.57 -7.53
C ALA A 124 -13.73 2.51 -7.04
N PHE A 125 -13.70 2.16 -5.76
CA PHE A 125 -14.61 1.19 -5.16
C PHE A 125 -15.96 1.78 -4.72
N GLY A 126 -16.13 3.10 -4.74
CA GLY A 126 -17.45 3.71 -4.50
C GLY A 126 -18.51 3.18 -5.46
N ALA A 127 -19.77 3.02 -5.01
CA ALA A 127 -20.87 2.57 -5.86
C ALA A 127 -21.14 3.55 -7.02
N ASP A 128 -20.87 4.83 -6.79
CA ASP A 128 -20.92 5.89 -7.78
C ASP A 128 -19.66 6.74 -7.75
N ARG A 129 -19.58 7.72 -8.66
CA ARG A 129 -18.38 8.55 -8.81
C ARG A 129 -18.30 9.74 -7.85
N ALA A 130 -19.25 9.91 -6.91
CA ALA A 130 -19.31 11.09 -6.05
C ALA A 130 -18.03 11.32 -5.24
N TRP A 131 -17.45 10.24 -4.69
CA TRP A 131 -16.16 10.32 -3.99
C TRP A 131 -15.04 10.79 -4.91
N TRP A 132 -14.91 10.18 -6.09
CA TRP A 132 -13.92 10.57 -7.09
C TRP A 132 -14.11 12.02 -7.56
N ASP A 133 -15.35 12.43 -7.82
CA ASP A 133 -15.67 13.80 -8.23
C ASP A 133 -15.30 14.82 -7.14
N ALA A 134 -15.55 14.52 -5.88
CA ALA A 134 -15.14 15.36 -4.76
C ALA A 134 -13.60 15.52 -4.68
N LEU A 135 -12.84 14.43 -4.87
CA LEU A 135 -11.38 14.47 -4.93
C LEU A 135 -10.88 15.32 -6.11
N ARG A 136 -11.49 15.14 -7.30
CA ARG A 136 -11.12 15.87 -8.51
C ARG A 136 -11.47 17.37 -8.44
N ALA A 137 -12.45 17.74 -7.65
CA ALA A 137 -12.81 19.14 -7.43
C ALA A 137 -11.73 19.93 -6.68
N VAL A 138 -10.82 19.25 -5.96
CA VAL A 138 -9.71 19.90 -5.25
C VAL A 138 -8.58 20.21 -6.25
N PRO A 139 -8.14 21.48 -6.37
CA PRO A 139 -7.02 21.85 -7.21
C PRO A 139 -5.74 21.06 -6.81
N PRO A 140 -4.92 20.57 -7.76
CA PRO A 140 -3.76 19.73 -7.46
C PRO A 140 -2.81 20.30 -6.39
N ALA A 141 -2.53 21.60 -6.44
CA ALA A 141 -1.66 22.25 -5.47
C ALA A 141 -2.23 22.31 -4.04
N GLU A 142 -3.54 22.15 -3.86
CA GLU A 142 -4.21 22.18 -2.54
C GLU A 142 -4.40 20.77 -1.95
N ARG A 143 -4.28 19.71 -2.76
CA ARG A 143 -4.59 18.33 -2.35
C ARG A 143 -3.81 17.88 -1.11
N PRO A 144 -2.48 18.12 -1.00
CA PRO A 144 -1.74 17.70 0.20
C PRO A 144 -2.24 18.36 1.48
N GLU A 145 -2.52 19.67 1.42
CA GLU A 145 -3.00 20.43 2.59
C GLU A 145 -4.44 20.03 2.97
N ARG A 146 -5.31 19.74 1.97
CA ARG A 146 -6.67 19.23 2.22
C ARG A 146 -6.66 17.85 2.86
N LEU A 147 -5.75 16.97 2.43
CA LEU A 147 -5.57 15.66 3.07
C LEU A 147 -5.06 15.82 4.51
N ALA A 148 -4.08 16.69 4.74
CA ALA A 148 -3.56 16.96 6.07
C ALA A 148 -4.66 17.46 7.02
N ALA A 149 -5.51 18.38 6.57
CA ALA A 149 -6.66 18.86 7.33
C ALA A 149 -7.64 17.72 7.66
N ALA A 150 -7.96 16.88 6.66
CA ALA A 150 -8.86 15.74 6.86
C ALA A 150 -8.26 14.69 7.83
N HIS A 151 -6.96 14.43 7.76
CA HIS A 151 -6.28 13.59 8.76
C HIS A 151 -6.32 14.21 10.16
N ALA A 152 -6.18 15.52 10.28
CA ALA A 152 -6.28 16.19 11.57
C ALA A 152 -7.69 16.07 12.17
N ASP A 153 -8.75 16.20 11.35
CA ASP A 153 -10.14 15.97 11.76
C ASP A 153 -10.38 14.49 12.17
N LEU A 154 -9.76 13.56 11.49
CA LEU A 154 -9.80 12.13 11.85
C LEU A 154 -9.13 11.90 13.22
N VAL A 155 -7.98 12.51 13.47
CA VAL A 155 -7.31 12.42 14.79
C VAL A 155 -8.16 13.06 15.87
N ASP A 156 -8.82 14.20 15.62
CA ASP A 156 -9.77 14.81 16.57
C ASP A 156 -10.91 13.86 16.95
N LEU A 157 -11.46 13.13 15.95
CA LEU A 157 -12.47 12.10 16.21
C LEU A 157 -11.92 11.00 17.13
N LEU A 158 -10.72 10.49 16.84
CA LEU A 158 -10.11 9.42 17.66
C LEU A 158 -9.78 9.91 19.07
N VAL A 159 -9.37 11.16 19.24
CA VAL A 159 -9.17 11.80 20.57
C VAL A 159 -10.49 11.89 21.33
N ALA A 160 -11.57 12.33 20.67
CA ALA A 160 -12.90 12.43 21.31
C ALA A 160 -13.43 11.07 21.77
N GLU A 161 -13.11 9.99 21.03
CA GLU A 161 -13.45 8.62 21.38
C GLU A 161 -12.43 7.94 22.32
N GLY A 162 -11.36 8.65 22.67
CA GLY A 162 -10.26 8.16 23.50
C GLY A 162 -9.49 7.00 22.88
N LEU A 163 -9.40 6.91 21.53
CA LEU A 163 -8.77 5.84 20.75
C LEU A 163 -7.43 6.25 20.14
N ASP A 164 -7.01 7.47 20.32
CA ASP A 164 -5.83 8.09 19.73
C ASP A 164 -4.50 7.49 20.21
N ASP A 165 -4.49 6.79 21.35
CA ASP A 165 -3.35 6.02 21.85
C ASP A 165 -2.98 4.81 20.97
N ARG A 166 -3.84 4.43 20.02
CA ARG A 166 -3.58 3.37 19.06
C ARG A 166 -2.96 3.86 17.76
N ILE A 167 -2.85 5.17 17.53
CA ILE A 167 -2.16 5.72 16.35
C ILE A 167 -0.64 5.54 16.52
N ALA A 168 0.00 4.80 15.59
CA ALA A 168 1.45 4.73 15.52
C ALA A 168 2.02 6.04 14.97
N PHE A 169 1.55 6.44 13.79
CA PHE A 169 1.79 7.72 13.15
C PHE A 169 0.81 7.93 11.99
N THR A 170 0.75 9.16 11.48
CA THR A 170 -0.09 9.52 10.33
C THR A 170 0.79 9.71 9.09
N GLU A 171 0.37 9.14 7.96
CA GLU A 171 0.91 9.40 6.63
C GLU A 171 -0.09 10.20 5.81
N ILE A 172 0.29 11.36 5.30
CA ILE A 172 -0.63 12.23 4.53
C ILE A 172 -1.22 11.48 3.33
N HIS A 173 -0.40 10.71 2.60
CA HIS A 173 -0.87 9.90 1.48
C HIS A 173 0.11 8.78 1.15
N ASN A 174 -0.41 7.70 0.57
CA ASN A 174 0.38 6.60 0.04
C ASN A 174 1.11 7.03 -1.24
N GLU A 175 2.42 6.72 -1.31
CA GLU A 175 3.27 6.90 -2.50
C GLU A 175 3.01 8.24 -3.21
N VAL A 176 3.29 9.34 -2.51
CA VAL A 176 2.89 10.70 -2.90
C VAL A 176 3.25 11.10 -4.32
N GLN A 177 4.33 10.55 -4.89
CA GLN A 177 4.78 10.82 -6.26
C GLN A 177 4.09 9.92 -7.32
N VAL A 178 3.21 9.00 -6.89
CA VAL A 178 2.49 8.08 -7.77
C VAL A 178 1.00 8.40 -7.71
N GLY A 179 0.37 8.56 -8.84
CA GLY A 179 -1.06 8.84 -8.92
C GLY A 179 -1.43 10.33 -8.98
N HIS A 180 -2.67 10.62 -8.65
CA HIS A 180 -3.30 11.92 -8.89
C HIS A 180 -2.80 13.04 -7.95
N LEU A 181 -2.10 12.71 -6.87
CA LEU A 181 -1.49 13.74 -6.01
C LEU A 181 -0.38 14.50 -6.78
N ALA A 182 0.34 13.81 -7.66
CA ALA A 182 1.38 14.35 -8.52
C ALA A 182 0.86 14.71 -9.93
N GLU A 183 -0.45 14.93 -10.10
CA GLU A 183 -1.06 15.24 -11.39
C GLU A 183 -0.45 16.49 -12.02
N GLY A 184 -0.05 16.36 -13.29
CA GLY A 184 0.58 17.45 -14.07
C GLY A 184 2.07 17.62 -13.84
N MET A 185 2.70 16.83 -12.96
CA MET A 185 4.14 16.84 -12.70
C MET A 185 4.87 15.82 -13.56
N GLU A 186 6.09 16.13 -13.97
CA GLU A 186 6.96 15.16 -14.62
C GLU A 186 7.37 14.07 -13.61
N ARG A 187 7.24 12.80 -13.99
CA ARG A 187 7.43 11.64 -13.10
C ARG A 187 8.77 11.67 -12.34
N ASN A 188 9.86 12.09 -13.00
CA ASN A 188 11.18 12.17 -12.41
C ASN A 188 11.42 13.44 -11.57
N GLN A 189 10.50 14.42 -11.61
CA GLN A 189 10.54 15.65 -10.83
C GLN A 189 9.49 15.67 -9.71
N ALA A 190 8.50 14.77 -9.73
CA ALA A 190 7.36 14.80 -8.82
C ALA A 190 7.75 14.87 -7.33
N VAL A 191 8.79 14.15 -6.90
CA VAL A 191 9.29 14.22 -5.51
C VAL A 191 9.79 15.62 -5.15
N LEU A 192 10.50 16.28 -6.09
CA LEU A 192 11.04 17.63 -5.88
C LEU A 192 9.95 18.70 -5.91
N GLU A 193 8.97 18.56 -6.81
CA GLU A 193 7.89 19.52 -6.96
C GLU A 193 6.85 19.42 -5.84
N LEU A 194 6.59 18.21 -5.34
CA LEU A 194 5.71 17.96 -4.20
C LEU A 194 6.32 18.39 -2.87
N GLY A 195 7.64 18.36 -2.73
CA GLY A 195 8.33 18.61 -1.45
C GLY A 195 7.79 19.82 -0.68
N PRO A 196 7.76 21.04 -1.27
CA PRO A 196 7.26 22.23 -0.57
C PRO A 196 5.76 22.16 -0.22
N LEU A 197 4.94 21.48 -1.04
CA LEU A 197 3.51 21.31 -0.78
C LEU A 197 3.30 20.33 0.38
N LEU A 198 4.10 19.29 0.45
CA LEU A 198 4.05 18.29 1.52
C LEU A 198 4.61 18.85 2.85
N GLU A 199 5.67 19.67 2.82
CA GLU A 199 6.13 20.40 4.03
C GLU A 199 5.01 21.24 4.63
N LYS A 200 4.33 22.01 3.78
CA LYS A 200 3.18 22.82 4.21
C LYS A 200 2.04 21.96 4.78
N ALA A 201 1.77 20.80 4.16
CA ALA A 201 0.76 19.87 4.63
C ALA A 201 1.11 19.26 6.01
N VAL A 202 2.36 18.84 6.20
CA VAL A 202 2.86 18.33 7.48
C VAL A 202 2.82 19.42 8.57
N ASP A 203 3.22 20.66 8.25
CA ASP A 203 3.12 21.78 9.18
C ASP A 203 1.67 22.08 9.58
N ALA A 204 0.73 22.02 8.63
CA ALA A 204 -0.69 22.22 8.89
C ALA A 204 -1.26 21.15 9.84
N PHE A 205 -0.88 19.88 9.63
CA PHE A 205 -1.25 18.79 10.54
C PHE A 205 -0.66 19.00 11.94
N LYS A 206 0.65 19.28 12.04
CA LYS A 206 1.36 19.47 13.31
C LYS A 206 0.92 20.71 14.07
N ALA A 207 0.41 21.73 13.39
CA ALA A 207 -0.17 22.90 14.06
C ALA A 207 -1.39 22.54 14.93
N ARG A 208 -2.13 21.48 14.55
CA ARG A 208 -3.28 20.96 15.33
C ARG A 208 -2.85 19.84 16.29
N HIS A 209 -1.94 19.01 15.90
CA HIS A 209 -1.49 17.82 16.65
C HIS A 209 0.04 17.78 16.79
N PRO A 210 0.64 18.71 17.58
CA PRO A 210 2.10 18.87 17.68
C PRO A 210 2.81 17.64 18.26
N ASP A 211 2.11 16.83 19.06
CA ASP A 211 2.67 15.67 19.73
C ASP A 211 2.40 14.35 18.97
N ARG A 212 1.78 14.44 17.77
CA ARG A 212 1.47 13.26 16.94
C ARG A 212 2.43 13.17 15.76
N PRO A 213 3.15 12.04 15.61
CA PRO A 213 4.05 11.87 14.48
C PRO A 213 3.31 11.89 13.15
N CYS A 214 3.84 12.66 12.18
CA CYS A 214 3.29 12.80 10.85
C CYS A 214 4.38 12.60 9.80
N SER A 215 4.06 11.92 8.72
CA SER A 215 4.96 11.63 7.62
C SER A 215 4.27 11.62 6.27
N VAL A 216 5.06 11.35 5.25
CA VAL A 216 4.65 10.98 3.89
C VAL A 216 5.44 9.75 3.47
N ASN A 217 4.99 9.04 2.43
CA ASN A 217 5.75 7.87 1.96
C ASN A 217 5.95 7.88 0.43
N TYR A 218 6.90 7.10 -0.02
CA TYR A 218 7.36 7.07 -1.40
C TYR A 218 7.35 5.64 -1.96
N GLY A 219 6.80 5.47 -3.16
CA GLY A 219 6.92 4.26 -3.95
C GLY A 219 8.35 4.08 -4.45
N GLY A 220 9.08 3.16 -3.85
CA GLY A 220 10.53 3.03 -3.99
C GLY A 220 11.31 3.95 -3.06
N VAL A 221 12.63 3.97 -3.24
CA VAL A 221 13.53 4.91 -2.56
C VAL A 221 13.90 6.00 -3.57
N PRO A 222 13.51 7.26 -3.34
CA PRO A 222 13.74 8.34 -4.32
C PRO A 222 15.20 8.84 -4.29
N HIS A 223 16.17 7.93 -4.40
CA HIS A 223 17.59 8.18 -4.17
C HIS A 223 18.19 9.34 -4.97
N ALA A 224 17.68 9.61 -6.20
CA ALA A 224 18.10 10.76 -6.99
C ALA A 224 17.42 12.08 -6.56
N SER A 225 16.35 12.02 -5.78
CA SER A 225 15.50 13.16 -5.41
C SER A 225 15.28 13.30 -3.89
N MET A 226 16.15 12.68 -3.07
CA MET A 226 16.01 12.68 -1.59
C MET A 226 15.92 14.09 -0.99
N ARG A 227 16.48 15.10 -1.68
CA ARG A 227 16.39 16.52 -1.27
C ARG A 227 14.96 17.08 -1.34
N GLY A 228 14.04 16.42 -2.05
CA GLY A 228 12.63 16.79 -2.13
C GLY A 228 11.78 16.17 -1.03
N ILE A 229 12.36 15.34 -0.17
CA ILE A 229 11.65 14.81 0.99
C ILE A 229 11.51 15.95 2.01
N PRO A 230 10.28 16.20 2.53
CA PRO A 230 10.04 17.24 3.53
C PRO A 230 10.93 17.08 4.77
N GLN A 231 11.52 18.18 5.23
CA GLN A 231 12.44 18.17 6.36
C GLN A 231 11.73 18.09 7.71
N ASN A 232 10.43 18.32 7.74
CA ASN A 232 9.58 18.35 8.93
C ASN A 232 8.82 17.03 9.20
N VAL A 233 9.08 15.97 8.42
CA VAL A 233 8.53 14.63 8.68
C VAL A 233 9.13 14.01 9.95
N ASP A 234 8.35 13.18 10.65
CA ASP A 234 8.78 12.50 11.86
C ASP A 234 9.29 11.07 11.62
N ALA A 235 9.12 10.54 10.42
CA ALA A 235 9.68 9.28 9.96
C ALA A 235 9.99 9.34 8.47
N LEU A 236 10.99 8.60 8.00
CA LEU A 236 11.12 8.29 6.58
C LEU A 236 10.39 6.99 6.27
N VAL A 237 9.41 7.04 5.39
CA VAL A 237 8.67 5.84 4.96
C VAL A 237 8.89 5.61 3.47
N VAL A 238 9.36 4.41 3.10
CA VAL A 238 9.63 4.01 1.71
C VAL A 238 9.12 2.60 1.43
N HIS A 239 8.85 2.35 0.14
CA HIS A 239 8.34 1.08 -0.38
C HIS A 239 9.31 0.49 -1.41
N PRO A 240 10.35 -0.26 -0.99
CA PRO A 240 11.41 -0.71 -1.87
C PRO A 240 11.01 -1.92 -2.73
N TYR A 241 10.15 -1.70 -3.70
CA TYR A 241 9.81 -2.71 -4.71
C TYR A 241 10.95 -2.87 -5.72
N ILE A 242 11.68 -3.96 -5.64
CA ILE A 242 12.90 -4.19 -6.44
C ILE A 242 12.63 -4.63 -7.88
N TYR A 243 11.46 -5.17 -8.16
CA TYR A 243 11.03 -5.75 -9.44
C TYR A 243 11.99 -6.84 -9.98
N GLY A 244 13.19 -6.50 -10.42
CA GLY A 244 14.19 -7.46 -10.87
C GLY A 244 13.69 -8.38 -11.99
N VAL A 245 13.61 -9.68 -11.73
CA VAL A 245 13.13 -10.68 -12.69
C VAL A 245 11.68 -10.40 -13.15
N LEU A 246 10.83 -9.88 -12.28
CA LEU A 246 9.47 -9.46 -12.67
C LEU A 246 9.51 -8.28 -13.65
N GLY A 247 10.41 -7.33 -13.46
CA GLY A 247 10.63 -6.24 -14.41
C GLY A 247 11.10 -6.76 -15.78
N ALA A 248 12.02 -7.72 -15.79
CA ALA A 248 12.49 -8.35 -17.02
C ALA A 248 11.34 -9.07 -17.78
N LEU A 249 10.48 -9.79 -17.07
CA LEU A 249 9.28 -10.41 -17.67
C LEU A 249 8.35 -9.36 -18.28
N ILE A 250 8.06 -8.29 -17.51
CA ILE A 250 7.20 -7.19 -17.98
C ILE A 250 7.76 -6.55 -19.25
N ASP A 251 9.08 -6.34 -19.31
CA ASP A 251 9.74 -5.72 -20.47
C ASP A 251 9.79 -6.66 -21.67
N GLU A 252 10.12 -7.94 -21.46
CA GLU A 252 10.20 -8.97 -22.54
C GLU A 252 8.86 -9.14 -23.25
N PHE A 253 7.78 -9.23 -22.48
CA PHE A 253 6.44 -9.43 -23.03
C PHE A 253 5.68 -8.12 -23.26
N GLY A 254 6.25 -6.96 -22.96
CA GLY A 254 5.63 -5.64 -23.15
C GLY A 254 4.33 -5.44 -22.37
N LEU A 255 4.21 -5.99 -21.18
CA LEU A 255 2.95 -6.08 -20.43
C LEU A 255 2.41 -4.75 -19.92
N ARG A 256 3.19 -3.67 -19.94
CA ARG A 256 2.82 -2.32 -19.54
C ARG A 256 2.61 -1.35 -20.70
N ARG A 257 2.56 -1.86 -21.94
CA ARG A 257 2.23 -1.02 -23.09
C ARG A 257 0.77 -0.57 -23.03
N PRO A 258 0.42 0.56 -23.66
CA PRO A 258 -0.98 0.94 -23.83
C PRO A 258 -1.80 -0.22 -24.43
N VAL A 259 -3.07 -0.33 -24.07
CA VAL A 259 -3.94 -1.46 -24.48
C VAL A 259 -4.06 -1.53 -26.01
N GLU A 260 -4.07 -0.38 -26.69
CA GLU A 260 -4.11 -0.27 -28.14
C GLU A 260 -2.85 -0.82 -28.82
N ASP A 261 -1.71 -0.80 -28.12
CA ASP A 261 -0.40 -1.27 -28.59
C ASP A 261 0.04 -2.56 -27.88
N PHE A 262 -0.90 -3.23 -27.18
CA PHE A 262 -0.56 -4.42 -26.39
C PHE A 262 -0.08 -5.56 -27.29
N PRO A 263 1.09 -6.16 -27.02
CA PRO A 263 1.72 -7.15 -27.90
C PRO A 263 1.10 -8.54 -27.70
N GLN A 264 -0.14 -8.71 -28.16
CA GLN A 264 -0.96 -9.89 -27.94
C GLN A 264 -0.27 -11.21 -28.32
N GLU A 265 0.47 -11.22 -29.46
CA GLU A 265 1.17 -12.43 -29.92
C GLU A 265 2.35 -12.79 -29.00
N ALA A 266 3.14 -11.80 -28.57
CA ALA A 266 4.25 -12.04 -27.66
C ALA A 266 3.74 -12.50 -26.29
N ALA A 267 2.69 -11.86 -25.78
CA ALA A 267 2.08 -12.19 -24.49
C ALA A 267 1.35 -13.56 -24.49
N ALA A 268 1.02 -14.11 -25.65
CA ALA A 268 0.24 -15.37 -25.76
C ALA A 268 0.85 -16.55 -24.96
N ALA A 269 2.17 -16.58 -24.81
CA ALA A 269 2.86 -17.62 -24.02
C ALA A 269 2.55 -17.55 -22.51
N LEU A 270 2.10 -16.40 -22.03
CA LEU A 270 1.73 -16.16 -20.63
C LEU A 270 0.21 -16.16 -20.41
N LEU A 271 -0.60 -16.20 -21.45
CA LEU A 271 -2.06 -16.08 -21.37
C LEU A 271 -2.73 -17.46 -21.38
N ARG A 272 -3.86 -17.55 -20.67
CA ARG A 272 -4.72 -18.74 -20.73
C ARG A 272 -5.37 -18.89 -22.10
N PRO A 273 -5.66 -20.13 -22.54
CA PRO A 273 -6.46 -20.35 -23.74
C PRO A 273 -7.81 -19.63 -23.68
N GLY A 274 -8.17 -18.95 -24.76
CA GLY A 274 -9.42 -18.21 -24.85
C GLY A 274 -9.38 -16.78 -24.28
N ALA A 275 -8.20 -16.27 -23.93
CA ALA A 275 -8.05 -14.86 -23.58
C ALA A 275 -8.52 -13.97 -24.75
N PRO A 276 -9.42 -12.99 -24.51
CA PRO A 276 -9.85 -12.07 -25.56
C PRO A 276 -8.69 -11.14 -25.96
N PRO A 277 -8.78 -10.42 -27.08
CA PRO A 277 -7.86 -9.32 -27.35
C PRO A 277 -7.86 -8.31 -26.20
N ALA A 278 -6.70 -7.78 -25.81
CA ALA A 278 -6.57 -6.85 -24.69
C ALA A 278 -7.50 -5.63 -24.82
N ALA A 279 -7.66 -5.12 -26.04
CA ALA A 279 -8.55 -3.98 -26.32
C ALA A 279 -10.04 -4.28 -26.08
N GLU A 280 -10.44 -5.54 -26.02
CA GLU A 280 -11.81 -5.98 -25.76
C GLU A 280 -12.10 -6.19 -24.26
N TRP A 281 -11.03 -6.35 -23.44
CA TRP A 281 -11.15 -6.53 -22.00
C TRP A 281 -11.17 -5.16 -21.31
N THR A 282 -12.34 -4.55 -21.22
CA THR A 282 -12.53 -3.22 -20.66
C THR A 282 -13.81 -3.16 -19.84
N LEU A 283 -13.88 -2.16 -18.95
CA LEU A 283 -15.09 -1.88 -18.18
C LEU A 283 -16.25 -1.41 -19.06
N PRO A 284 -17.50 -1.75 -18.71
CA PRO A 284 -18.68 -1.15 -19.29
C PRO A 284 -18.63 0.39 -19.23
N PRO A 285 -19.24 1.10 -20.19
CA PRO A 285 -19.15 2.57 -20.26
C PRO A 285 -19.51 3.28 -18.96
N GLU A 286 -20.51 2.80 -18.23
CA GLU A 286 -20.98 3.36 -16.95
C GLU A 286 -19.96 3.21 -15.80
N HIS A 287 -19.01 2.31 -15.92
CA HIS A 287 -17.95 2.05 -14.94
C HIS A 287 -16.57 2.58 -15.34
N ARG A 288 -16.41 3.16 -16.54
CA ARG A 288 -15.10 3.62 -17.04
C ARG A 288 -14.43 4.67 -16.16
N TRP A 289 -15.20 5.50 -15.47
CA TRP A 289 -14.68 6.47 -14.50
C TRP A 289 -13.82 5.82 -13.41
N ARG A 290 -14.03 4.54 -13.10
CA ARG A 290 -13.25 3.80 -12.11
C ARG A 290 -11.79 3.62 -12.55
N LEU A 291 -11.54 3.50 -13.87
CA LEU A 291 -10.17 3.46 -14.41
C LEU A 291 -9.48 4.82 -14.27
N GLU A 292 -10.24 5.91 -14.35
CA GLU A 292 -9.69 7.25 -14.08
C GLU A 292 -9.35 7.44 -12.60
N ALA A 293 -10.05 6.75 -11.70
CA ALA A 293 -9.88 6.82 -10.26
C ALA A 293 -8.80 5.84 -9.73
N THR A 294 -8.11 5.11 -10.61
CA THR A 294 -7.01 4.20 -10.26
C THR A 294 -5.72 4.62 -10.96
N ILE A 295 -4.59 4.13 -10.44
CA ILE A 295 -3.28 4.27 -11.08
C ILE A 295 -2.89 3.04 -11.88
N VAL A 296 -3.73 2.00 -11.86
CA VAL A 296 -3.41 0.72 -12.49
C VAL A 296 -3.60 0.82 -14.00
N ASN A 297 -2.58 0.41 -14.74
CA ASN A 297 -2.64 0.34 -16.19
C ASN A 297 -3.65 -0.73 -16.63
N PRO A 298 -4.60 -0.43 -17.55
CA PRO A 298 -5.55 -1.42 -18.07
C PRO A 298 -4.90 -2.67 -18.66
N ALA A 299 -3.72 -2.57 -19.26
CA ALA A 299 -2.98 -3.74 -19.76
C ALA A 299 -2.47 -4.64 -18.61
N GLU A 300 -2.08 -4.07 -17.45
CA GLU A 300 -1.75 -4.88 -16.27
C GLU A 300 -3.00 -5.60 -15.75
N VAL A 301 -4.15 -4.95 -15.72
CA VAL A 301 -5.43 -5.61 -15.35
C VAL A 301 -5.72 -6.78 -16.27
N TYR A 302 -5.63 -6.55 -17.59
CA TYR A 302 -5.84 -7.60 -18.57
C TYR A 302 -4.90 -8.79 -18.35
N VAL A 303 -3.60 -8.53 -18.15
CA VAL A 303 -2.61 -9.58 -17.92
C VAL A 303 -2.92 -10.37 -16.66
N HIS A 304 -3.23 -9.71 -15.55
CA HIS A 304 -3.56 -10.42 -14.32
C HIS A 304 -4.86 -11.23 -14.42
N ASP A 305 -5.89 -10.70 -15.08
CA ASP A 305 -7.15 -11.39 -15.25
C ASP A 305 -7.03 -12.60 -16.18
N TRP A 306 -6.14 -12.56 -17.17
CA TRP A 306 -6.04 -13.56 -18.22
C TRP A 306 -4.74 -14.36 -18.26
N CYS A 307 -3.75 -14.07 -17.43
CA CYS A 307 -2.54 -14.90 -17.41
C CYS A 307 -2.84 -16.33 -16.94
N ASP A 308 -2.00 -17.24 -17.40
CA ASP A 308 -1.80 -18.56 -16.81
C ASP A 308 -0.76 -18.40 -15.68
N PRO A 309 -1.15 -18.51 -14.39
CA PRO A 309 -0.22 -18.34 -13.28
C PRO A 309 0.97 -19.31 -13.32
N ASP A 310 0.76 -20.54 -13.81
CA ASP A 310 1.82 -21.54 -13.89
C ASP A 310 2.85 -21.18 -14.98
N ALA A 311 2.40 -20.64 -16.12
CA ALA A 311 3.29 -20.17 -17.17
C ALA A 311 4.08 -18.93 -16.72
N PHE A 312 3.39 -18.01 -16.03
CA PHE A 312 4.01 -16.79 -15.48
C PHE A 312 5.08 -17.14 -14.45
N ASP A 313 4.76 -18.00 -13.47
CA ASP A 313 5.68 -18.46 -12.45
C ASP A 313 6.87 -19.23 -13.04
N ARG A 314 6.61 -20.13 -13.98
CA ARG A 314 7.68 -20.90 -14.64
C ARG A 314 8.72 -19.97 -15.25
N TRP A 315 8.28 -18.94 -15.96
CA TRP A 315 9.20 -17.97 -16.53
C TRP A 315 10.01 -17.27 -15.44
N LEU A 316 9.37 -16.81 -14.36
CA LEU A 316 10.05 -16.16 -13.24
C LEU A 316 11.09 -17.08 -12.59
N TYR A 317 10.74 -18.34 -12.30
CA TYR A 317 11.67 -19.30 -11.70
C TYR A 317 12.85 -19.63 -12.62
N ASP A 318 12.59 -19.81 -13.92
CA ASP A 318 13.63 -20.15 -14.90
C ASP A 318 14.67 -19.03 -15.04
N HIS A 319 14.26 -17.76 -14.91
CA HIS A 319 15.13 -16.59 -15.08
C HIS A 319 15.62 -15.98 -13.74
N TYR A 320 15.05 -16.38 -12.61
CA TYR A 320 15.42 -15.79 -11.31
C TYR A 320 16.92 -15.85 -11.02
N GLY A 321 17.59 -16.93 -11.38
CA GLY A 321 19.03 -17.10 -11.17
C GLY A 321 19.89 -15.99 -11.79
N GLU A 322 19.47 -15.47 -12.95
CA GLU A 322 20.16 -14.40 -13.68
C GLU A 322 20.00 -13.04 -12.99
N HIS A 323 18.89 -12.82 -12.27
CA HIS A 323 18.53 -11.56 -11.65
C HIS A 323 18.82 -11.49 -10.14
N ARG A 324 18.99 -12.64 -9.48
CA ARG A 324 19.07 -12.76 -8.03
C ARG A 324 20.08 -11.81 -7.40
N VAL A 325 21.32 -11.76 -7.93
CA VAL A 325 22.39 -10.93 -7.38
C VAL A 325 22.05 -9.45 -7.48
N ALA A 326 21.61 -9.01 -8.66
CA ALA A 326 21.23 -7.62 -8.89
C ALA A 326 20.02 -7.20 -8.04
N MET A 327 19.07 -8.11 -7.79
CA MET A 327 17.93 -7.85 -6.90
C MET A 327 18.38 -7.65 -5.45
N ASP A 328 19.26 -8.52 -4.94
CA ASP A 328 19.81 -8.41 -3.58
C ASP A 328 20.64 -7.12 -3.42
N GLU A 329 21.52 -6.81 -4.36
CA GLU A 329 22.31 -5.58 -4.36
C GLU A 329 21.44 -4.32 -4.40
N LYS A 330 20.40 -4.31 -5.23
CA LYS A 330 19.45 -3.18 -5.31
C LYS A 330 18.71 -2.99 -3.99
N LEU A 331 18.22 -4.07 -3.38
CA LEU A 331 17.54 -4.02 -2.10
C LEU A 331 18.45 -3.42 -1.03
N ARG A 332 19.69 -3.94 -0.91
CA ARG A 332 20.68 -3.43 0.06
C ARG A 332 20.98 -1.96 -0.16
N LEU A 333 21.29 -1.57 -1.40
CA LEU A 333 21.59 -0.19 -1.74
C LEU A 333 20.44 0.76 -1.37
N TRP A 334 19.21 0.36 -1.65
CA TRP A 334 18.05 1.18 -1.34
C TRP A 334 17.82 1.32 0.16
N LEU A 335 18.01 0.25 0.93
CA LEU A 335 17.91 0.31 2.38
C LEU A 335 19.06 1.14 2.98
N ASP A 336 20.27 1.05 2.44
CA ASP A 336 21.41 1.88 2.85
C ASP A 336 21.11 3.36 2.65
N VAL A 337 20.70 3.75 1.45
CA VAL A 337 20.39 5.15 1.12
C VAL A 337 19.25 5.69 2.00
N ALA A 338 18.21 4.89 2.23
CA ALA A 338 17.10 5.30 3.10
C ALA A 338 17.55 5.43 4.57
N ALA A 339 18.35 4.50 5.07
CA ALA A 339 18.87 4.54 6.44
C ALA A 339 19.83 5.73 6.66
N ASP A 340 20.71 6.01 5.69
CA ASP A 340 21.64 7.15 5.75
C ASP A 340 20.87 8.47 5.78
N TRP A 341 19.82 8.63 4.96
CA TRP A 341 18.99 9.83 4.98
C TRP A 341 18.26 9.97 6.32
N ALA A 342 17.62 8.89 6.80
CA ALA A 342 16.91 8.90 8.08
C ALA A 342 17.82 9.26 9.24
N ALA A 343 19.03 8.66 9.29
CA ALA A 343 20.04 8.97 10.29
C ALA A 343 20.52 10.43 10.23
N ALA A 344 20.78 10.96 9.01
CA ALA A 344 21.21 12.34 8.82
C ALA A 344 20.16 13.37 9.28
N HIS A 345 18.87 13.01 9.20
CA HIS A 345 17.75 13.87 9.62
C HIS A 345 17.25 13.57 11.04
N GLY A 346 17.79 12.54 11.69
CA GLY A 346 17.43 12.16 13.05
C GLY A 346 16.00 11.63 13.19
N VAL A 347 15.48 10.97 12.15
CA VAL A 347 14.14 10.36 12.12
C VAL A 347 14.25 8.85 11.95
N PRO A 348 13.28 8.05 12.43
CA PRO A 348 13.27 6.61 12.19
C PRO A 348 12.96 6.25 10.73
N LEU A 349 13.47 5.09 10.28
CA LEU A 349 13.14 4.49 8.99
C LEU A 349 12.01 3.49 9.14
N VAL A 350 11.04 3.54 8.24
CA VAL A 350 9.93 2.57 8.12
C VAL A 350 9.87 2.05 6.68
N LEU A 351 9.77 0.73 6.54
CA LEU A 351 9.54 0.05 5.27
C LEU A 351 8.07 -0.38 5.24
N GLY A 352 7.24 0.47 4.61
CA GLY A 352 5.77 0.34 4.65
C GLY A 352 5.22 -0.71 3.71
N GLU A 353 5.94 -1.01 2.61
CA GLU A 353 5.60 -2.01 1.59
C GLU A 353 6.89 -2.59 0.97
N GLY A 354 6.81 -3.71 0.28
CA GLY A 354 7.89 -4.39 -0.45
C GLY A 354 7.50 -5.85 -0.74
N TRP A 355 8.22 -6.62 -1.50
CA TRP A 355 9.60 -6.38 -1.96
C TRP A 355 9.71 -6.53 -3.48
N VAL A 356 9.01 -7.52 -4.10
CA VAL A 356 9.19 -7.84 -5.54
C VAL A 356 8.38 -6.89 -6.41
N GLY A 357 7.09 -6.85 -6.24
CA GLY A 357 6.13 -6.13 -7.07
C GLY A 357 4.82 -6.90 -7.17
N TYR A 358 4.10 -6.75 -8.28
CA TYR A 358 2.82 -7.44 -8.49
C TYR A 358 3.01 -8.71 -9.32
N THR A 359 2.82 -9.87 -8.71
CA THR A 359 2.69 -11.16 -9.40
C THR A 359 1.20 -11.57 -9.43
N PRO A 360 0.80 -12.51 -10.33
CA PRO A 360 -0.57 -12.99 -10.39
C PRO A 360 -1.08 -13.52 -9.04
N LEU A 361 -2.37 -13.31 -8.75
CA LEU A 361 -3.01 -13.66 -7.47
C LEU A 361 -2.81 -15.12 -7.06
N HIS A 362 -2.77 -16.02 -8.02
CA HIS A 362 -2.64 -17.47 -7.81
C HIS A 362 -1.25 -18.01 -8.19
N GLY A 363 -0.28 -17.12 -8.41
CA GLY A 363 1.12 -17.48 -8.60
C GLY A 363 1.77 -17.90 -7.28
N THR A 364 2.92 -18.57 -7.36
CA THR A 364 3.69 -19.08 -6.22
C THR A 364 5.07 -18.45 -6.10
N PHE A 365 5.45 -17.55 -6.99
CA PHE A 365 6.79 -16.98 -6.98
C PHE A 365 7.05 -16.17 -5.68
N GLU A 366 6.09 -15.32 -5.28
CA GLU A 366 6.19 -14.56 -4.03
C GLU A 366 5.79 -15.38 -2.81
N GLU A 367 4.77 -16.22 -2.93
CA GLU A 367 4.26 -17.09 -1.87
C GLU A 367 5.05 -18.39 -1.69
N GLY A 368 6.04 -18.65 -2.54
CA GLY A 368 6.86 -19.85 -2.52
C GLY A 368 8.25 -19.64 -1.90
N PRO A 369 9.17 -20.61 -2.12
CA PRO A 369 10.48 -20.60 -1.48
C PRO A 369 11.34 -19.37 -1.81
N VAL A 370 11.24 -18.85 -3.05
CA VAL A 370 12.00 -17.66 -3.47
C VAL A 370 11.48 -16.42 -2.75
N GLY A 371 10.19 -16.19 -2.75
CA GLY A 371 9.57 -15.06 -2.03
C GLY A 371 9.84 -15.12 -0.54
N ALA A 372 9.72 -16.30 0.08
CA ALA A 372 10.05 -16.51 1.48
C ALA A 372 11.52 -16.15 1.80
N GLN A 373 12.46 -16.49 0.91
CA GLN A 373 13.87 -16.12 1.11
C GLN A 373 14.06 -14.61 0.94
N ILE A 374 13.41 -13.96 -0.03
CA ILE A 374 13.45 -12.51 -0.21
C ILE A 374 12.91 -11.81 1.05
N CYS A 375 11.80 -12.28 1.62
CA CYS A 375 11.24 -11.75 2.86
C CYS A 375 12.23 -11.83 4.03
N ARG A 376 12.89 -12.99 4.23
CA ARG A 376 13.90 -13.17 5.29
C ARG A 376 15.09 -12.23 5.12
N ASP A 377 15.60 -12.11 3.91
CA ASP A 377 16.75 -11.25 3.60
C ASP A 377 16.39 -9.78 3.79
N ALA A 378 15.22 -9.35 3.31
CA ALA A 378 14.75 -7.98 3.45
C ALA A 378 14.52 -7.59 4.92
N VAL A 379 13.87 -8.44 5.71
CA VAL A 379 13.64 -8.19 7.15
C VAL A 379 14.97 -8.17 7.92
N ARG A 380 15.93 -9.02 7.54
CA ARG A 380 17.27 -8.98 8.10
C ARG A 380 17.98 -7.66 7.82
N TYR A 381 18.00 -7.20 6.57
CA TYR A 381 18.61 -5.93 6.20
C TYR A 381 17.90 -4.73 6.85
N ALA A 382 16.58 -4.74 6.92
CA ALA A 382 15.80 -3.73 7.63
C ALA A 382 16.27 -3.61 9.09
N ARG A 383 16.42 -4.74 9.78
CA ARG A 383 16.90 -4.75 11.15
C ARG A 383 18.35 -4.30 11.27
N GLU A 384 19.25 -4.79 10.41
CA GLU A 384 20.68 -4.41 10.39
C GLU A 384 20.86 -2.91 10.17
N ARG A 385 19.97 -2.27 9.37
CA ARG A 385 19.96 -0.82 9.12
C ARG A 385 19.20 -0.02 10.18
N GLY A 386 18.74 -0.65 11.24
CA GLY A 386 18.10 0.03 12.35
C GLY A 386 16.67 0.51 12.05
N ALA A 387 16.00 -0.03 11.02
CA ALA A 387 14.61 0.34 10.73
C ALA A 387 13.74 0.20 11.98
N TRP A 388 12.90 1.20 12.23
CA TRP A 388 11.90 1.18 13.31
C TRP A 388 10.71 0.30 12.96
N GLY A 389 10.28 0.31 11.69
CA GLY A 389 9.16 -0.50 11.21
C GLY A 389 9.47 -1.24 9.91
N THR A 390 8.92 -2.45 9.74
CA THR A 390 8.98 -3.19 8.48
C THR A 390 7.78 -4.08 8.29
N VAL A 391 7.39 -4.30 7.02
CA VAL A 391 6.52 -5.42 6.62
C VAL A 391 7.34 -6.70 6.50
N VAL A 392 6.68 -7.86 6.58
CA VAL A 392 7.27 -9.14 6.10
C VAL A 392 7.34 -9.10 4.57
N CYS A 393 6.24 -8.75 3.94
CA CYS A 393 6.11 -8.22 2.57
C CYS A 393 4.70 -7.63 2.42
N SER A 394 4.43 -6.92 1.32
CA SER A 394 3.11 -6.32 1.06
C SER A 394 1.99 -7.36 1.01
N ASN A 395 2.29 -8.59 0.52
CA ASN A 395 1.31 -9.67 0.40
C ASN A 395 1.10 -10.47 1.70
N ALA A 396 1.81 -10.15 2.78
CA ALA A 396 1.62 -10.79 4.08
C ALA A 396 0.48 -10.12 4.87
N ALA A 397 -0.75 -10.22 4.33
CA ALA A 397 -1.95 -9.60 4.86
C ALA A 397 -3.20 -10.47 4.62
N PRO A 398 -4.28 -10.29 5.38
CA PRO A 398 -5.47 -11.16 5.34
C PRO A 398 -6.09 -11.34 3.95
N GLN A 399 -5.98 -10.33 3.09
CA GLN A 399 -6.54 -10.33 1.74
C GLN A 399 -5.68 -11.09 0.70
N HIS A 400 -4.50 -11.61 1.08
CA HIS A 400 -3.57 -12.24 0.15
C HIS A 400 -3.23 -13.69 0.53
N PRO A 401 -2.89 -14.56 -0.45
CA PRO A 401 -2.55 -15.97 -0.19
C PRO A 401 -1.38 -16.18 0.78
N MET A 402 -0.39 -15.28 0.79
CA MET A 402 0.75 -15.32 1.72
C MET A 402 0.31 -15.36 3.20
N TRP A 403 -0.90 -14.89 3.52
CA TRP A 403 -1.43 -14.95 4.88
C TRP A 403 -1.48 -16.37 5.46
N ALA A 404 -1.57 -17.38 4.59
CA ALA A 404 -1.56 -18.79 4.99
C ALA A 404 -0.19 -19.26 5.52
N ASP A 405 0.92 -18.61 5.11
CA ASP A 405 2.26 -18.95 5.63
C ASP A 405 2.52 -18.28 6.99
N VAL A 406 1.88 -18.83 8.02
CA VAL A 406 2.01 -18.38 9.41
C VAL A 406 3.44 -18.53 9.92
N ALA A 407 4.14 -19.58 9.47
CA ALA A 407 5.50 -19.88 9.94
C ALA A 407 6.49 -18.79 9.51
N LEU A 408 6.49 -18.42 8.22
CA LEU A 408 7.33 -17.35 7.69
C LEU A 408 7.07 -16.02 8.41
N GLN A 409 5.80 -15.66 8.59
CA GLN A 409 5.43 -14.39 9.21
C GLN A 409 5.91 -14.33 10.67
N ARG A 410 5.70 -15.39 11.44
CA ARG A 410 6.19 -15.48 12.83
C ARG A 410 7.71 -15.42 12.91
N GLU A 411 8.40 -16.14 12.05
CA GLU A 411 9.85 -16.17 11.97
C GLU A 411 10.41 -14.77 11.70
N CYS A 412 9.92 -14.08 10.65
CA CYS A 412 10.36 -12.75 10.26
C CYS A 412 10.05 -11.70 11.35
N ASN A 413 8.83 -11.68 11.89
CA ASN A 413 8.45 -10.73 12.93
C ASN A 413 9.22 -10.96 14.25
N SER A 414 9.44 -12.22 14.65
CA SER A 414 10.26 -12.54 15.81
C SER A 414 11.71 -12.10 15.61
N PHE A 415 12.30 -12.37 14.44
CA PHE A 415 13.66 -11.92 14.14
C PHE A 415 13.75 -10.39 14.16
N PHE A 416 12.80 -9.68 13.54
CA PHE A 416 12.82 -8.22 13.50
C PHE A 416 12.80 -7.61 14.90
N THR A 417 12.04 -8.18 15.82
CA THR A 417 11.95 -7.68 17.19
C THR A 417 13.13 -8.13 18.06
N THR A 418 13.55 -9.39 18.00
CA THR A 418 14.54 -9.98 18.92
C THR A 418 15.97 -10.02 18.38
N GLY A 419 16.16 -10.05 17.06
CA GLY A 419 17.44 -10.23 16.38
C GLY A 419 17.91 -11.67 16.29
N SER A 420 17.06 -12.63 16.61
CA SER A 420 17.38 -14.06 16.58
C SER A 420 16.36 -14.83 15.77
N TRP A 421 16.80 -15.65 14.82
CA TRP A 421 15.97 -16.62 14.13
C TRP A 421 15.61 -17.76 15.10
N ARG A 422 14.33 -18.07 15.24
CA ARG A 422 13.83 -19.13 16.11
C ARG A 422 13.15 -20.22 15.29
#